data_06bc1efc94e7eb9d68843fc3d3c038b8
#
_entry.id   06bc1efc94e7eb9d68843fc3d3c038b8
#
_cell.length_a   1.000
_cell.length_b   1.000
_cell.length_c   1.000
_cell.angle_alpha   90.00
_cell.angle_beta   90.00
_cell.angle_gamma   90.00
#
_symmetry.space_group_name_H-M   'P 1'
#
loop_
_entity.id
_entity.type
_entity.pdbx_description
1 polymer ?
#
loop_
_entity_poly.entity_id
_entity_poly.type
_entity_poly.pdbx_seq_one_letter_code
_entity_poly.pdbx_strand_id
1 'polypeptide(L)'
;MVTVTNKLLIFLILTLGFQSLSKADDIRDFEIEGISIGDSLLDHTEYKLIMDRKTTPYKSKKFAMFTGFLDEASSYDGYLIHFKNDDPKFIIESLQGVVLYEKNIQECYNLKKVIVAELDTIFKNSQKEDYKTNHAADKSGKSKTDNTQYTFKSGGHSRVTCTDWSNNMNYVDKLTVSVVTKEFENWIEFEAY
;
A
#
# COMPACT_ATOMS: atom_id res chain seq x y z
N MET A 1 -9.34 13.22 -23.16
CA MET A 1 -10.50 12.64 -22.45
C MET A 1 -10.21 11.15 -22.32
N VAL A 2 -9.37 10.78 -21.35
CA VAL A 2 -8.99 9.38 -21.07
C VAL A 2 -10.11 8.79 -20.24
N THR A 3 -10.80 7.81 -20.78
CA THR A 3 -11.98 7.21 -20.20
C THR A 3 -11.59 6.40 -18.95
N VAL A 4 -12.09 6.81 -17.80
CA VAL A 4 -12.05 6.14 -16.48
C VAL A 4 -12.51 4.66 -16.53
N THR A 5 -13.15 4.27 -17.63
CA THR A 5 -13.72 2.93 -17.84
C THR A 5 -12.70 1.80 -17.95
N ASN A 6 -11.43 2.06 -18.29
CA ASN A 6 -10.45 0.99 -18.43
C ASN A 6 -9.76 0.58 -17.12
N LYS A 7 -9.62 1.48 -16.15
CA LYS A 7 -9.00 1.13 -14.86
C LYS A 7 -9.90 0.24 -13.97
N LEU A 8 -11.21 0.32 -14.15
CA LEU A 8 -12.17 -0.48 -13.36
C LEU A 8 -12.23 -1.96 -13.80
N LEU A 9 -11.92 -2.26 -15.06
CA LEU A 9 -12.03 -3.63 -15.60
C LEU A 9 -10.81 -4.49 -15.26
N ILE A 10 -9.67 -3.89 -14.98
CA ILE A 10 -8.40 -4.60 -14.75
C ILE A 10 -8.31 -5.16 -13.32
N PHE A 11 -9.02 -4.55 -12.36
CA PHE A 11 -9.10 -5.05 -10.99
C PHE A 11 -9.76 -6.44 -10.89
N LEU A 12 -10.61 -6.79 -11.88
CA LEU A 12 -11.31 -8.08 -11.93
C LEU A 12 -10.41 -9.26 -12.38
N ILE A 13 -9.23 -8.99 -12.95
CA ILE A 13 -8.35 -10.04 -13.48
C ILE A 13 -7.43 -10.64 -12.41
N LEU A 14 -7.26 -9.97 -11.28
CA LEU A 14 -6.41 -10.45 -10.17
C LEU A 14 -6.98 -11.66 -9.40
N THR A 15 -8.24 -12.04 -9.64
CA THR A 15 -8.88 -13.11 -8.87
C THR A 15 -9.14 -14.42 -9.64
N LEU A 16 -8.81 -14.50 -10.93
CA LEU A 16 -9.15 -15.69 -11.74
C LEU A 16 -8.04 -16.74 -11.86
N GLY A 17 -6.94 -16.61 -11.12
CA GLY A 17 -5.77 -17.49 -11.25
C GLY A 17 -5.70 -18.69 -10.32
N PHE A 18 -6.51 -18.83 -9.25
CA PHE A 18 -6.35 -19.96 -8.32
C PHE A 18 -7.66 -20.54 -7.80
N GLN A 19 -7.92 -21.75 -8.27
CA GLN A 19 -8.83 -22.71 -7.65
C GLN A 19 -8.19 -23.28 -6.36
N SER A 20 -8.16 -22.50 -5.32
CA SER A 20 -8.28 -23.01 -3.96
C SER A 20 -9.04 -21.94 -3.19
N LEU A 21 -10.13 -22.36 -2.54
CA LEU A 21 -10.83 -21.59 -1.52
C LEU A 21 -9.91 -21.47 -0.29
N SER A 22 -8.72 -20.92 -0.49
CA SER A 22 -7.86 -20.49 0.59
C SER A 22 -8.48 -19.23 1.14
N LYS A 23 -9.02 -19.31 2.36
CA LYS A 23 -9.32 -18.13 3.15
C LYS A 23 -8.00 -17.38 3.28
N ALA A 24 -7.92 -16.16 2.78
CA ALA A 24 -6.77 -15.30 3.03
C ALA A 24 -6.77 -14.95 4.52
N ASP A 25 -6.17 -15.80 5.33
CA ASP A 25 -6.01 -15.62 6.78
C ASP A 25 -4.63 -15.03 7.11
N ASP A 26 -3.76 -14.86 6.11
CA ASP A 26 -2.39 -14.34 6.25
C ASP A 26 -2.14 -13.17 5.27
N ILE A 27 -1.31 -12.23 5.70
CA ILE A 27 -0.88 -11.08 4.88
C ILE A 27 -0.14 -11.49 3.60
N ARG A 28 0.43 -12.70 3.56
CA ARG A 28 1.14 -13.28 2.40
C ARG A 28 0.24 -13.74 1.28
N ASP A 29 -1.06 -13.87 1.56
CA ASP A 29 -2.07 -14.26 0.56
C ASP A 29 -2.56 -13.07 -0.27
N PHE A 30 -2.06 -11.86 0.04
CA PHE A 30 -2.42 -10.63 -0.64
C PHE A 30 -1.27 -10.13 -1.51
N GLU A 31 -1.57 -9.88 -2.78
CA GLU A 31 -0.61 -9.41 -3.78
C GLU A 31 -1.00 -8.04 -4.32
N ILE A 32 0.00 -7.22 -4.59
CA ILE A 32 -0.13 -5.97 -5.36
C ILE A 32 0.77 -6.13 -6.59
N GLU A 33 0.18 -6.21 -7.78
CA GLU A 33 0.90 -6.40 -9.05
C GLU A 33 1.83 -7.64 -9.05
N GLY A 34 1.37 -8.73 -8.41
CA GLY A 34 2.11 -9.99 -8.31
C GLY A 34 3.27 -9.96 -7.30
N ILE A 35 3.33 -8.95 -6.44
CA ILE A 35 4.31 -8.82 -5.36
C ILE A 35 3.63 -9.09 -4.04
N SER A 36 4.25 -9.89 -3.16
CA SER A 36 3.72 -10.23 -1.83
C SER A 36 4.68 -9.90 -0.69
N ILE A 37 4.12 -9.81 0.51
CA ILE A 37 4.92 -9.77 1.75
C ILE A 37 5.69 -11.10 1.89
N GLY A 38 6.98 -10.99 2.20
CA GLY A 38 7.88 -12.13 2.36
C GLY A 38 8.62 -12.53 1.08
N ASP A 39 8.24 -12.00 -0.08
CA ASP A 39 9.03 -12.16 -1.31
C ASP A 39 10.39 -11.46 -1.17
N SER A 40 11.34 -11.90 -1.97
CA SER A 40 12.56 -11.14 -2.22
C SER A 40 12.29 -10.08 -3.29
N LEU A 41 12.62 -8.83 -3.05
CA LEU A 41 12.51 -7.79 -4.08
C LEU A 41 13.37 -8.12 -5.32
N LEU A 42 14.40 -8.97 -5.18
CA LEU A 42 15.22 -9.44 -6.29
C LEU A 42 14.47 -10.35 -7.28
N ASP A 43 13.35 -10.95 -6.86
CA ASP A 43 12.51 -11.76 -7.73
C ASP A 43 11.67 -10.90 -8.69
N HIS A 44 11.55 -9.60 -8.39
CA HIS A 44 10.71 -8.64 -9.11
C HIS A 44 11.51 -7.53 -9.83
N THR A 45 12.78 -7.29 -9.44
CA THR A 45 13.59 -6.25 -10.06
C THR A 45 15.11 -6.51 -9.88
N GLU A 46 15.91 -5.85 -10.69
CA GLU A 46 17.36 -6.02 -10.68
C GLU A 46 18.02 -5.36 -9.45
N TYR A 47 19.05 -6.00 -8.90
CA TYR A 47 19.84 -5.49 -7.77
C TYR A 47 20.32 -4.05 -7.98
N LYS A 48 20.80 -3.72 -9.19
CA LYS A 48 21.29 -2.37 -9.50
C LYS A 48 20.19 -1.34 -9.31
N LEU A 49 18.97 -1.62 -9.80
CA LEU A 49 17.83 -0.71 -9.67
C LEU A 49 17.41 -0.54 -8.21
N ILE A 50 17.45 -1.64 -7.42
CA ILE A 50 17.21 -1.55 -5.98
C ILE A 50 18.17 -0.57 -5.33
N MET A 51 19.47 -0.72 -5.58
CA MET A 51 20.50 0.12 -4.99
C MET A 51 20.43 1.57 -5.43
N ASP A 52 20.08 1.84 -6.69
CA ASP A 52 19.94 3.18 -7.24
C ASP A 52 18.74 3.94 -6.64
N ARG A 53 17.69 3.22 -6.24
CA ARG A 53 16.42 3.80 -5.70
C ARG A 53 16.22 3.57 -4.21
N LYS A 54 17.08 2.82 -3.56
CA LYS A 54 17.04 2.58 -2.12
C LYS A 54 17.29 3.87 -1.35
N THR A 55 16.40 4.19 -0.43
CA THR A 55 16.52 5.34 0.48
C THR A 55 16.30 4.90 1.93
N THR A 56 16.80 5.71 2.87
CA THR A 56 16.56 5.52 4.30
C THR A 56 16.09 6.84 4.90
N PRO A 57 14.83 7.27 4.61
CA PRO A 57 14.35 8.60 4.97
C PRO A 57 14.06 8.77 6.46
N TYR A 58 14.12 7.68 7.21
CA TYR A 58 13.80 7.64 8.63
C TYR A 58 15.03 7.90 9.49
N LYS A 59 14.80 8.37 10.73
CA LYS A 59 15.85 8.57 11.72
C LYS A 59 16.49 7.23 12.13
N SER A 60 15.66 6.23 12.41
CA SER A 60 16.11 4.84 12.57
C SER A 60 16.44 4.24 11.20
N LYS A 61 17.60 3.60 11.07
CA LYS A 61 18.09 2.98 9.82
C LYS A 61 17.73 1.50 9.69
N LYS A 62 16.83 0.99 10.53
CA LYS A 62 16.45 -0.44 10.55
C LYS A 62 15.82 -0.89 9.24
N PHE A 63 14.94 -0.06 8.65
CA PHE A 63 14.35 -0.34 7.34
C PHE A 63 14.78 0.67 6.30
N ALA A 64 14.89 0.19 5.06
CA ALA A 64 15.06 0.98 3.86
C ALA A 64 13.78 0.97 3.05
N MET A 65 13.63 1.97 2.19
CA MET A 65 12.51 2.13 1.28
C MET A 65 12.99 2.08 -0.16
N PHE A 66 12.25 1.39 -1.01
CA PHE A 66 12.37 1.38 -2.46
C PHE A 66 11.10 1.95 -3.07
N THR A 67 11.25 2.82 -4.07
CA THR A 67 10.12 3.38 -4.84
C THR A 67 10.18 2.88 -6.27
N GLY A 68 9.13 2.20 -6.70
CA GLY A 68 8.92 1.78 -8.08
C GLY A 68 7.84 2.61 -8.75
N PHE A 69 8.03 2.90 -10.05
CA PHE A 69 6.98 3.44 -10.91
C PHE A 69 6.47 2.33 -11.81
N LEU A 70 5.20 2.35 -12.08
CA LEU A 70 4.53 1.36 -12.92
C LEU A 70 4.19 1.99 -14.27
N ASP A 71 3.98 1.17 -15.26
CA ASP A 71 3.59 1.63 -16.59
C ASP A 71 2.09 1.98 -16.64
N GLU A 72 1.64 2.53 -17.78
CA GLU A 72 0.25 2.95 -17.95
C GLU A 72 -0.75 1.77 -17.94
N ALA A 73 -0.28 0.54 -18.08
CA ALA A 73 -1.12 -0.66 -18.04
C ALA A 73 -1.43 -1.11 -16.61
N SER A 74 -0.67 -0.63 -15.61
CA SER A 74 -0.88 -0.95 -14.21
C SER A 74 -2.12 -0.26 -13.63
N SER A 75 -2.71 -0.89 -12.61
CA SER A 75 -3.79 -0.30 -11.79
C SER A 75 -3.30 0.79 -10.84
N TYR A 76 -2.00 0.84 -10.58
CA TYR A 76 -1.33 1.80 -9.71
C TYR A 76 -0.36 2.67 -10.51
N ASP A 77 -0.16 3.91 -10.08
CA ASP A 77 0.85 4.82 -10.64
C ASP A 77 2.26 4.48 -10.14
N GLY A 78 2.36 3.79 -9.01
CA GLY A 78 3.62 3.34 -8.44
C GLY A 78 3.44 2.53 -7.17
N TYR A 79 4.56 2.07 -6.63
CA TYR A 79 4.59 1.33 -5.37
C TYR A 79 5.75 1.76 -4.47
N LEU A 80 5.54 1.58 -3.16
CA LEU A 80 6.54 1.76 -2.11
C LEU A 80 6.75 0.42 -1.41
N ILE A 81 7.99 0.00 -1.30
CA ILE A 81 8.38 -1.25 -0.65
C ILE A 81 9.36 -0.95 0.46
N HIS A 82 9.17 -1.59 1.62
CA HIS A 82 10.14 -1.54 2.70
C HIS A 82 10.69 -2.93 3.00
N PHE A 83 11.97 -2.97 3.31
CA PHE A 83 12.73 -4.16 3.70
C PHE A 83 13.78 -3.78 4.74
N LYS A 84 14.31 -4.74 5.49
CA LYS A 84 15.40 -4.48 6.46
C LYS A 84 16.62 -3.97 5.72
N ASN A 85 17.20 -2.89 6.20
CA ASN A 85 18.26 -2.16 5.50
C ASN A 85 19.54 -3.00 5.31
N ASP A 86 19.80 -3.94 6.21
CA ASP A 86 20.94 -4.85 6.23
C ASP A 86 20.64 -6.26 5.66
N ASP A 87 19.39 -6.50 5.20
CA ASP A 87 19.02 -7.78 4.60
C ASP A 87 19.50 -7.86 3.14
N PRO A 88 20.47 -8.76 2.81
CA PRO A 88 20.96 -8.92 1.44
C PRO A 88 19.93 -9.57 0.49
N LYS A 89 18.86 -10.14 1.01
CA LYS A 89 17.77 -10.74 0.24
C LYS A 89 16.65 -9.74 -0.05
N PHE A 90 16.67 -8.56 0.57
CA PHE A 90 15.63 -7.54 0.44
C PHE A 90 14.21 -8.10 0.64
N ILE A 91 13.99 -8.87 1.71
CA ILE A 91 12.69 -9.46 2.01
C ILE A 91 11.67 -8.35 2.31
N ILE A 92 10.54 -8.40 1.61
CA ILE A 92 9.50 -7.38 1.65
C ILE A 92 8.72 -7.47 2.97
N GLU A 93 8.75 -6.38 3.74
CA GLU A 93 8.08 -6.25 5.04
C GLU A 93 6.90 -5.25 4.99
N SER A 94 6.90 -4.38 4.00
CA SER A 94 5.79 -3.47 3.70
C SER A 94 5.70 -3.25 2.20
N LEU A 95 4.50 -3.34 1.67
CA LEU A 95 4.18 -3.12 0.27
C LEU A 95 3.00 -2.16 0.18
N GLN A 96 3.11 -1.13 -0.67
CA GLN A 96 2.05 -0.14 -0.87
C GLN A 96 1.91 0.17 -2.35
N GLY A 97 0.71 -0.04 -2.91
CA GLY A 97 0.31 0.50 -4.21
C GLY A 97 -0.29 1.89 -4.05
N VAL A 98 0.04 2.80 -4.96
CA VAL A 98 -0.37 4.21 -4.91
C VAL A 98 -1.09 4.61 -6.19
N VAL A 99 -2.26 5.25 -6.06
CA VAL A 99 -2.97 5.93 -7.16
C VAL A 99 -3.07 7.41 -6.83
N LEU A 100 -2.65 8.27 -7.76
CA LEU A 100 -2.61 9.73 -7.58
C LEU A 100 -3.86 10.40 -8.14
N TYR A 101 -4.36 11.44 -7.44
CA TYR A 101 -5.51 12.25 -7.84
C TYR A 101 -5.17 13.73 -7.77
N GLU A 102 -4.90 14.35 -8.92
CA GLU A 102 -4.40 15.73 -8.93
C GLU A 102 -5.34 16.75 -8.25
N LYS A 103 -6.66 16.58 -8.38
CA LYS A 103 -7.65 17.55 -7.86
C LYS A 103 -9.02 16.95 -7.51
N ASN A 104 -9.13 15.64 -7.36
CA ASN A 104 -10.43 15.01 -7.18
C ASN A 104 -10.40 13.89 -6.13
N ILE A 105 -10.32 14.28 -4.88
CA ILE A 105 -10.37 13.34 -3.74
C ILE A 105 -11.66 12.48 -3.76
N GLN A 106 -12.74 12.93 -4.39
CA GLN A 106 -13.97 12.15 -4.49
C GLN A 106 -13.79 10.87 -5.31
N GLU A 107 -12.94 10.89 -6.34
CA GLU A 107 -12.59 9.68 -7.10
C GLU A 107 -11.83 8.68 -6.21
N CYS A 108 -10.92 9.15 -5.33
CA CYS A 108 -10.29 8.32 -4.33
C CYS A 108 -11.33 7.61 -3.46
N TYR A 109 -12.28 8.34 -2.88
CA TYR A 109 -13.32 7.75 -2.03
C TYR A 109 -14.19 6.74 -2.79
N ASN A 110 -14.47 6.98 -4.07
CA ASN A 110 -15.25 6.05 -4.88
C ASN A 110 -14.47 4.76 -5.15
N LEU A 111 -13.17 4.85 -5.53
CA LEU A 111 -12.33 3.68 -5.73
C LEU A 111 -12.09 2.93 -4.41
N LYS A 112 -11.85 3.63 -3.30
CA LYS A 112 -11.73 3.02 -1.98
C LYS A 112 -12.92 2.13 -1.65
N LYS A 113 -14.16 2.58 -1.90
CA LYS A 113 -15.37 1.79 -1.63
C LYS A 113 -15.38 0.48 -2.43
N VAL A 114 -14.94 0.50 -3.69
CA VAL A 114 -14.88 -0.69 -4.54
C VAL A 114 -13.85 -1.68 -3.97
N ILE A 115 -12.63 -1.20 -3.69
CA ILE A 115 -11.56 -2.04 -3.14
C ILE A 115 -11.96 -2.64 -1.78
N VAL A 116 -12.53 -1.83 -0.89
CA VAL A 116 -13.00 -2.29 0.43
C VAL A 116 -14.07 -3.37 0.29
N ALA A 117 -15.02 -3.23 -0.65
CA ALA A 117 -16.05 -4.24 -0.88
C ALA A 117 -15.44 -5.58 -1.38
N GLU A 118 -14.40 -5.54 -2.19
CA GLU A 118 -13.65 -6.74 -2.62
C GLU A 118 -12.88 -7.36 -1.46
N LEU A 119 -12.15 -6.55 -0.67
CA LEU A 119 -11.39 -7.02 0.49
C LEU A 119 -12.30 -7.61 1.58
N ASP A 120 -13.52 -7.10 1.76
CA ASP A 120 -14.52 -7.67 2.67
C ASP A 120 -14.90 -9.13 2.29
N THR A 121 -14.79 -9.48 1.01
CA THR A 121 -15.04 -10.87 0.56
C THR A 121 -13.85 -11.80 0.82
N ILE A 122 -12.65 -11.26 0.87
CA ILE A 122 -11.38 -11.99 1.03
C ILE A 122 -11.04 -12.11 2.53
N PHE A 123 -11.07 -11.00 3.28
CA PHE A 123 -10.59 -10.91 4.66
C PHE A 123 -11.70 -11.14 5.71
N LYS A 124 -12.50 -12.18 5.53
CA LYS A 124 -13.66 -12.49 6.40
C LYS A 124 -13.31 -12.74 7.88
N ASN A 125 -12.07 -13.14 8.17
CA ASN A 125 -11.64 -13.49 9.52
C ASN A 125 -10.72 -12.43 10.15
N SER A 126 -10.49 -11.31 9.46
CA SER A 126 -9.72 -10.18 9.99
C SER A 126 -10.61 -9.25 10.84
N GLN A 127 -9.98 -8.49 11.72
CA GLN A 127 -10.65 -7.40 12.42
C GLN A 127 -10.63 -6.17 11.52
N LYS A 128 -11.83 -5.71 11.09
CA LYS A 128 -12.00 -4.51 10.28
C LYS A 128 -12.25 -3.30 11.14
N GLU A 129 -11.62 -2.17 10.81
CA GLU A 129 -11.83 -0.87 11.43
C GLU A 129 -11.83 0.24 10.37
N ASP A 130 -12.81 1.14 10.46
CA ASP A 130 -12.88 2.37 9.66
C ASP A 130 -12.63 3.58 10.55
N TYR A 131 -11.67 4.44 10.16
CA TYR A 131 -11.36 5.63 10.95
C TYR A 131 -10.79 6.76 10.08
N LYS A 132 -10.95 8.01 10.59
CA LYS A 132 -10.40 9.23 9.98
C LYS A 132 -9.45 9.91 10.93
N THR A 133 -8.32 10.37 10.41
CA THR A 133 -7.32 11.11 11.21
C THR A 133 -6.80 12.33 10.47
N ASN A 134 -6.16 13.23 11.21
CA ASN A 134 -5.33 14.26 10.61
C ASN A 134 -4.01 13.64 10.15
N HIS A 135 -3.54 14.04 8.97
CA HIS A 135 -2.24 13.55 8.50
C HIS A 135 -1.09 14.17 9.32
N ALA A 136 -0.25 13.33 9.91
CA ALA A 136 0.79 13.75 10.86
C ALA A 136 1.82 14.75 10.29
N ALA A 137 2.07 14.68 8.97
CA ALA A 137 3.00 15.61 8.30
C ALA A 137 2.45 17.03 8.16
N ASP A 138 1.12 17.21 8.20
CA ASP A 138 0.50 18.55 8.14
C ASP A 138 0.22 19.09 9.54
N LYS A 139 1.13 19.93 10.04
CA LYS A 139 1.00 20.56 11.36
C LYS A 139 -0.22 21.50 11.49
N SER A 140 -0.82 21.92 10.37
CA SER A 140 -2.07 22.72 10.40
C SER A 140 -3.31 21.87 10.75
N GLY A 141 -3.22 20.53 10.64
CA GLY A 141 -4.32 19.59 10.89
C GLY A 141 -5.41 19.62 9.81
N LYS A 142 -5.16 20.28 8.66
CA LYS A 142 -6.15 20.38 7.57
C LYS A 142 -6.13 19.19 6.63
N SER A 143 -4.97 18.55 6.44
CA SER A 143 -4.88 17.32 5.64
C SER A 143 -5.50 16.17 6.41
N LYS A 144 -6.30 15.34 5.71
CA LYS A 144 -7.07 14.24 6.31
C LYS A 144 -6.70 12.90 5.68
N THR A 145 -6.85 11.84 6.47
CA THR A 145 -6.84 10.48 5.97
C THR A 145 -8.14 9.78 6.30
N ASP A 146 -8.68 9.04 5.34
CA ASP A 146 -9.85 8.19 5.46
C ASP A 146 -9.40 6.74 5.27
N ASN A 147 -9.44 5.95 6.33
CA ASN A 147 -8.80 4.64 6.41
C ASN A 147 -9.84 3.53 6.59
N THR A 148 -9.59 2.39 5.95
CA THR A 148 -10.19 1.09 6.28
C THR A 148 -9.05 0.11 6.49
N GLN A 149 -8.96 -0.47 7.67
CA GLN A 149 -7.89 -1.39 8.07
C GLN A 149 -8.45 -2.78 8.37
N TYR A 150 -7.70 -3.80 7.95
CA TYR A 150 -7.95 -5.21 8.23
C TYR A 150 -6.75 -5.77 9.00
N THR A 151 -6.93 -6.04 10.28
CA THR A 151 -5.86 -6.60 11.13
C THR A 151 -5.98 -8.12 11.15
N PHE A 152 -4.87 -8.80 10.85
CA PHE A 152 -4.79 -10.25 10.79
C PHE A 152 -4.37 -10.86 12.13
N LYS A 153 -4.65 -12.15 12.33
CA LYS A 153 -4.21 -12.88 13.52
C LYS A 153 -2.69 -12.95 13.67
N SER A 154 -1.97 -12.93 12.55
CA SER A 154 -0.51 -12.82 12.50
C SER A 154 0.03 -11.50 13.07
N GLY A 155 -0.85 -10.51 13.27
CA GLY A 155 -0.52 -9.18 13.79
C GLY A 155 -0.09 -8.17 12.74
N GLY A 156 0.00 -8.56 11.47
CA GLY A 156 0.11 -7.60 10.36
C GLY A 156 -1.26 -7.04 9.96
N HIS A 157 -1.27 -6.08 9.04
CA HIS A 157 -2.53 -5.52 8.54
C HIS A 157 -2.47 -5.18 7.05
N SER A 158 -3.65 -5.14 6.42
CA SER A 158 -3.89 -4.45 5.16
C SER A 158 -4.69 -3.18 5.42
N ARG A 159 -4.40 -2.10 4.69
CA ARG A 159 -5.09 -0.82 4.84
C ARG A 159 -5.34 -0.17 3.49
N VAL A 160 -6.56 0.36 3.31
CA VAL A 160 -6.91 1.22 2.18
C VAL A 160 -7.11 2.63 2.72
N THR A 161 -6.33 3.57 2.21
CA THR A 161 -6.31 4.96 2.71
C THR A 161 -6.53 5.93 1.56
N CYS A 162 -7.48 6.86 1.70
CA CYS A 162 -7.49 8.09 0.93
C CYS A 162 -6.84 9.21 1.74
N THR A 163 -5.86 9.89 1.15
CA THR A 163 -5.21 11.08 1.73
C THR A 163 -5.65 12.31 0.96
N ASP A 164 -6.36 13.20 1.65
CA ASP A 164 -6.82 14.52 1.19
C ASP A 164 -5.84 15.57 1.74
N TRP A 165 -4.95 16.03 0.88
CA TRP A 165 -3.95 16.99 1.25
C TRP A 165 -4.49 18.42 1.21
N SER A 166 -4.23 19.17 2.24
CA SER A 166 -4.54 20.62 2.24
C SER A 166 -3.71 21.34 1.16
N ASN A 167 -4.30 22.34 0.54
CA ASN A 167 -3.66 23.12 -0.54
C ASN A 167 -2.28 23.71 -0.15
N ASN A 168 -2.02 23.90 1.14
CA ASN A 168 -0.76 24.45 1.65
C ASN A 168 0.40 23.44 1.63
N MET A 169 0.11 22.15 1.46
CA MET A 169 1.14 21.09 1.47
C MET A 169 1.81 20.88 0.12
N ASN A 170 1.21 21.37 -0.97
CA ASN A 170 1.69 21.15 -2.35
C ASN A 170 1.90 19.66 -2.68
N TYR A 171 1.12 18.77 -2.06
CA TYR A 171 1.09 17.36 -2.36
C TYR A 171 -0.17 17.00 -3.17
N VAL A 172 -0.09 15.91 -3.88
CA VAL A 172 -1.19 15.34 -4.66
C VAL A 172 -1.99 14.40 -3.78
N ASP A 173 -3.33 14.50 -3.84
CA ASP A 173 -4.22 13.54 -3.18
C ASP A 173 -3.95 12.13 -3.70
N LYS A 174 -4.15 11.14 -2.84
CA LYS A 174 -3.83 9.77 -3.23
C LYS A 174 -4.68 8.73 -2.54
N LEU A 175 -4.87 7.61 -3.24
CA LEU A 175 -5.24 6.35 -2.65
C LEU A 175 -3.97 5.54 -2.39
N THR A 176 -3.91 4.88 -1.25
CA THR A 176 -2.87 3.90 -0.94
C THR A 176 -3.53 2.60 -0.51
N VAL A 177 -3.18 1.49 -1.14
CA VAL A 177 -3.47 0.14 -0.66
C VAL A 177 -2.18 -0.42 -0.11
N SER A 178 -2.16 -0.82 1.15
CA SER A 178 -0.94 -1.28 1.82
C SER A 178 -1.13 -2.60 2.55
N VAL A 179 -0.06 -3.37 2.59
CA VAL A 179 0.08 -4.55 3.44
C VAL A 179 1.40 -4.44 4.19
N VAL A 180 1.37 -4.71 5.49
CA VAL A 180 2.55 -4.57 6.34
C VAL A 180 2.65 -5.70 7.36
N THR A 181 3.89 -6.12 7.66
CA THR A 181 4.15 -7.05 8.77
C THR A 181 4.00 -6.36 10.11
N LYS A 182 3.76 -7.14 11.16
CA LYS A 182 3.73 -6.63 12.54
C LYS A 182 5.06 -5.99 12.96
N GLU A 183 6.18 -6.53 12.48
CA GLU A 183 7.49 -5.98 12.78
C GLU A 183 7.68 -4.59 12.19
N PHE A 184 7.30 -4.42 10.91
CA PHE A 184 7.38 -3.12 10.25
C PHE A 184 6.42 -2.10 10.89
N GLU A 185 5.17 -2.50 11.20
CA GLU A 185 4.19 -1.63 11.87
C GLU A 185 4.72 -1.10 13.21
N ASN A 186 5.22 -1.99 14.06
CA ASN A 186 5.78 -1.58 15.35
C ASN A 186 6.95 -0.62 15.18
N TRP A 187 7.83 -0.87 14.22
CA TRP A 187 8.96 0.00 13.96
C TRP A 187 8.54 1.38 13.45
N ILE A 188 7.62 1.45 12.47
CA ILE A 188 7.19 2.74 11.90
C ILE A 188 6.46 3.62 12.92
N GLU A 189 5.75 2.99 13.86
CA GLU A 189 4.99 3.68 14.90
C GLU A 189 5.88 4.19 16.06
N PHE A 190 6.85 3.39 16.51
CA PHE A 190 7.57 3.65 17.76
C PHE A 190 9.06 3.99 17.59
N GLU A 191 9.70 3.65 16.48
CA GLU A 191 11.16 3.72 16.35
C GLU A 191 11.65 4.54 15.15
N ALA A 192 10.82 4.77 14.14
CA ALA A 192 11.25 5.34 12.84
C ALA A 192 11.62 6.82 12.91
N TYR A 193 10.95 7.62 13.80
CA TYR A 193 11.00 9.10 13.83
C TYR A 193 11.63 9.68 15.09
#